data_3f1488311331c4c9befdaef5be216bd0
#
_entry.id   3f1488311331c4c9befdaef5be216bd0
#
_cell.length_a   1.000
_cell.length_b   1.000
_cell.length_c   1.000
_cell.angle_alpha   90.00
_cell.angle_beta   90.00
_cell.angle_gamma   90.00
#
_symmetry.space_group_name_H-M   'P 1'
#
loop_
_entity.id
_entity.type
_entity.pdbx_description
1 polymer ?
#
loop_
_entity_poly.entity_id
_entity_poly.type
_entity_poly.pdbx_seq_one_letter_code
_entity_poly.pdbx_strand_id
1 'polypeptide(L)'
;MIKKGVYAASLSILNEEKTLNIDLTINHAVNAIKNGLHGVFFFGSTGQSQLISITEKKEFIAKISSHKMRKKFFLGTGCNSLNENIDLIKYAMEYDFRVFLIMPPAYYKGNTDEGVLDFYAGIIRTAPKIKIILYNFEKLSGYKFSSEAVTTLVKLFPENIIGCKDSSYNLFETLKLKNFLMFPGSEAKLLKGLELGCSGCISAVTNVTHSLARQVFDDFEDRKNQTKNDQLIAVRETFDQYNLISALHSFHSLKDQNYKNILPPLTLLSENKQKELVKKLNGLKFTLEKNKAA
;
A
#
# COMPACT_ATOMS: atom_id res chain seq x y z
N MET A 1 -3.61 -10.51 12.63
CA MET A 1 -3.82 -9.08 12.91
C MET A 1 -2.57 -8.33 12.43
N ILE A 2 -2.69 -7.14 11.82
CA ILE A 2 -1.56 -6.30 11.41
C ILE A 2 -0.77 -5.82 12.63
N LYS A 3 0.54 -5.68 12.47
CA LYS A 3 1.48 -5.24 13.52
C LYS A 3 2.34 -4.09 13.02
N LYS A 4 3.24 -3.59 13.86
CA LYS A 4 4.35 -2.72 13.43
C LYS A 4 5.17 -3.42 12.35
N GLY A 5 5.65 -2.69 11.35
CA GLY A 5 6.48 -3.24 10.29
C GLY A 5 6.49 -2.46 8.99
N VAL A 6 7.22 -3.00 8.04
CA VAL A 6 7.33 -2.48 6.67
C VAL A 6 6.44 -3.29 5.74
N TYR A 7 5.55 -2.61 5.01
CA TYR A 7 4.56 -3.22 4.12
C TYR A 7 4.65 -2.61 2.72
N ALA A 8 4.37 -3.42 1.69
CA ALA A 8 4.15 -2.88 0.36
C ALA A 8 2.66 -2.64 0.10
N ALA A 9 2.34 -1.52 -0.56
CA ALA A 9 1.17 -1.43 -1.40
C ALA A 9 1.52 -2.21 -2.68
N SER A 10 1.10 -3.48 -2.77
CA SER A 10 1.55 -4.42 -3.78
C SER A 10 1.18 -3.97 -5.19
N LEU A 11 2.07 -4.23 -6.16
CA LEU A 11 1.72 -4.17 -7.57
C LEU A 11 0.71 -5.26 -7.91
N SER A 12 -0.14 -4.99 -8.91
CA SER A 12 -0.95 -5.99 -9.61
C SER A 12 -0.31 -6.28 -10.95
N ILE A 13 -0.08 -7.56 -11.24
CA ILE A 13 0.50 -8.00 -12.52
C ILE A 13 -0.66 -8.43 -13.43
N LEU A 14 -0.59 -8.04 -14.68
CA LEU A 14 -1.68 -8.25 -15.63
C LEU A 14 -1.25 -9.20 -16.76
N ASN A 15 -2.24 -9.88 -17.32
CA ASN A 15 -2.11 -10.60 -18.58
C ASN A 15 -1.99 -9.61 -19.77
N GLU A 16 -1.72 -10.12 -20.95
CA GLU A 16 -1.68 -9.33 -22.19
C GLU A 16 -3.03 -8.69 -22.50
N GLU A 17 -4.13 -9.40 -22.18
CA GLU A 17 -5.52 -8.95 -22.31
C GLU A 17 -5.93 -7.90 -21.27
N LYS A 18 -4.97 -7.41 -20.43
CA LYS A 18 -5.22 -6.44 -19.37
C LYS A 18 -6.12 -6.92 -18.22
N THR A 19 -6.26 -8.21 -18.06
CA THR A 19 -6.91 -8.83 -16.90
C THR A 19 -5.90 -9.13 -15.80
N LEU A 20 -6.34 -9.24 -14.55
CA LEU A 20 -5.48 -9.53 -13.40
C LEU A 20 -4.87 -10.94 -13.51
N ASN A 21 -3.55 -11.03 -13.57
CA ASN A 21 -2.85 -12.29 -13.41
C ASN A 21 -2.69 -12.60 -11.92
N ILE A 22 -3.58 -13.45 -11.42
CA ILE A 22 -3.66 -13.78 -9.98
C ILE A 22 -2.36 -14.42 -9.49
N ASP A 23 -1.86 -15.43 -10.18
CA ASP A 23 -0.69 -16.19 -9.74
C ASP A 23 0.59 -15.34 -9.77
N LEU A 24 0.80 -14.55 -10.82
CA LEU A 24 1.95 -13.63 -10.88
C LEU A 24 1.87 -12.53 -9.83
N THR A 25 0.67 -12.00 -9.54
CA THR A 25 0.46 -11.02 -8.46
C THR A 25 0.77 -11.61 -7.10
N ILE A 26 0.35 -12.85 -6.84
CA ILE A 26 0.70 -13.58 -5.61
C ILE A 26 2.22 -13.81 -5.53
N ASN A 27 2.84 -14.26 -6.62
CA ASN A 27 4.29 -14.52 -6.65
C ASN A 27 5.10 -13.26 -6.38
N HIS A 28 4.69 -12.10 -6.94
CA HIS A 28 5.30 -10.81 -6.64
C HIS A 28 5.24 -10.49 -5.13
N ALA A 29 4.07 -10.61 -4.52
CA ALA A 29 3.86 -10.36 -3.10
C ALA A 29 4.66 -11.31 -2.20
N VAL A 30 4.67 -12.60 -2.54
CA VAL A 30 5.46 -13.64 -1.84
C VAL A 30 6.95 -13.33 -1.91
N ASN A 31 7.45 -12.92 -3.08
CA ASN A 31 8.85 -12.54 -3.25
C ASN A 31 9.21 -11.33 -2.38
N ALA A 32 8.39 -10.29 -2.37
CA ALA A 32 8.61 -9.13 -1.52
C ALA A 32 8.64 -9.48 -0.02
N ILE A 33 7.75 -10.39 0.43
CA ILE A 33 7.73 -10.88 1.81
C ILE A 33 8.98 -11.74 2.13
N LYS A 34 9.41 -12.60 1.21
CA LYS A 34 10.64 -13.41 1.38
C LYS A 34 11.89 -12.54 1.45
N ASN A 35 11.87 -11.39 0.81
CA ASN A 35 12.96 -10.40 0.83
C ASN A 35 12.83 -9.36 1.96
N GLY A 36 11.96 -9.59 2.96
CA GLY A 36 12.00 -8.89 4.23
C GLY A 36 10.74 -8.15 4.63
N LEU A 37 9.73 -7.98 3.75
CA LEU A 37 8.50 -7.31 4.16
C LEU A 37 7.72 -8.12 5.20
N HIS A 38 7.09 -7.41 6.13
CA HIS A 38 6.20 -7.99 7.12
C HIS A 38 4.87 -8.47 6.51
N GLY A 39 4.47 -7.86 5.39
CA GLY A 39 3.29 -8.23 4.63
C GLY A 39 3.03 -7.27 3.48
N VAL A 40 1.93 -7.46 2.79
CA VAL A 40 1.52 -6.64 1.65
C VAL A 40 0.04 -6.28 1.72
N PHE A 41 -0.31 -5.12 1.15
CA PHE A 41 -1.67 -4.69 0.88
C PHE A 41 -1.94 -4.80 -0.61
N PHE A 42 -2.83 -5.69 -1.01
CA PHE A 42 -3.36 -5.76 -2.37
C PHE A 42 -4.42 -4.68 -2.56
N PHE A 43 -4.68 -4.33 -3.79
CA PHE A 43 -5.74 -3.39 -4.19
C PHE A 43 -5.64 -2.00 -3.53
N GLY A 44 -4.42 -1.54 -3.21
CA GLY A 44 -4.13 -0.13 -3.02
C GLY A 44 -3.96 0.59 -4.37
N SER A 45 -3.73 1.90 -4.35
CA SER A 45 -3.52 2.71 -5.57
C SER A 45 -2.34 2.21 -6.42
N THR A 46 -1.26 1.75 -5.79
CA THR A 46 -0.09 1.18 -6.48
C THR A 46 -0.45 -0.08 -7.27
N GLY A 47 -1.39 -0.86 -6.77
CA GLY A 47 -1.92 -2.05 -7.44
C GLY A 47 -3.01 -1.74 -8.47
N GLN A 48 -3.13 -0.51 -8.96
CA GLN A 48 -4.08 -0.08 -9.99
C GLN A 48 -5.55 -0.40 -9.63
N SER A 49 -5.86 -0.43 -8.35
CA SER A 49 -7.12 -0.98 -7.82
C SER A 49 -8.39 -0.34 -8.35
N GLN A 50 -8.35 0.96 -8.69
CA GLN A 50 -9.49 1.67 -9.27
C GLN A 50 -9.83 1.22 -10.70
N LEU A 51 -8.90 0.51 -11.35
CA LEU A 51 -8.99 0.04 -12.73
C LEU A 51 -9.24 -1.46 -12.83
N ILE A 52 -9.17 -2.20 -11.72
CA ILE A 52 -9.44 -3.64 -11.63
C ILE A 52 -10.90 -3.85 -11.22
N SER A 53 -11.60 -4.72 -11.92
CA SER A 53 -13.01 -4.99 -11.66
C SER A 53 -13.25 -5.67 -10.30
N ILE A 54 -14.45 -5.51 -9.77
CA ILE A 54 -14.88 -6.19 -8.54
C ILE A 54 -14.83 -7.71 -8.68
N THR A 55 -15.18 -8.22 -9.84
CA THR A 55 -15.14 -9.67 -10.14
C THR A 55 -13.71 -10.21 -10.01
N GLU A 56 -12.74 -9.58 -10.66
CA GLU A 56 -11.33 -9.97 -10.55
C GLU A 56 -10.80 -9.89 -9.11
N LYS A 57 -11.20 -8.85 -8.35
CA LYS A 57 -10.85 -8.74 -6.93
C LYS A 57 -11.41 -9.89 -6.10
N LYS A 58 -12.67 -10.30 -6.36
CA LYS A 58 -13.30 -11.43 -5.66
C LYS A 58 -12.60 -12.75 -6.00
N GLU A 59 -12.30 -13.01 -7.27
CA GLU A 59 -11.55 -14.20 -7.70
C GLU A 59 -10.17 -14.26 -7.03
N PHE A 60 -9.47 -13.13 -6.99
CA PHE A 60 -8.19 -13.01 -6.31
C PHE A 60 -8.30 -13.33 -4.81
N ILE A 61 -9.31 -12.77 -4.11
CA ILE A 61 -9.56 -13.01 -2.68
C ILE A 61 -9.80 -14.48 -2.40
N ALA A 62 -10.64 -15.13 -3.20
CA ALA A 62 -10.89 -16.58 -3.10
C ALA A 62 -9.58 -17.37 -3.24
N LYS A 63 -8.74 -17.03 -4.23
CA LYS A 63 -7.47 -17.73 -4.49
C LYS A 63 -6.47 -17.58 -3.35
N ILE A 64 -6.28 -16.36 -2.82
CA ILE A 64 -5.31 -16.13 -1.75
C ILE A 64 -5.76 -16.64 -0.38
N SER A 65 -7.01 -16.97 -0.21
CA SER A 65 -7.60 -17.41 1.08
C SER A 65 -6.95 -18.68 1.63
N SER A 66 -6.55 -19.61 0.76
CA SER A 66 -5.87 -20.87 1.12
C SER A 66 -4.35 -20.78 1.09
N HIS A 67 -3.77 -19.62 0.73
CA HIS A 67 -2.33 -19.50 0.57
C HIS A 67 -1.59 -19.57 1.93
N LYS A 68 -0.45 -20.27 2.00
CA LYS A 68 0.35 -20.45 3.22
C LYS A 68 0.79 -19.14 3.90
N MET A 69 0.94 -18.05 3.14
CA MET A 69 1.28 -16.72 3.65
C MET A 69 0.06 -15.82 3.87
N ARG A 70 -1.18 -16.35 3.85
CA ARG A 70 -2.42 -15.56 3.98
C ARG A 70 -2.40 -14.56 5.14
N LYS A 71 -1.79 -14.92 6.27
CA LYS A 71 -1.69 -14.05 7.47
C LYS A 71 -0.86 -12.79 7.26
N LYS A 72 -0.09 -12.72 6.16
CA LYS A 72 0.71 -11.55 5.74
C LYS A 72 0.06 -10.77 4.58
N PHE A 73 -1.12 -11.19 4.12
CA PHE A 73 -1.87 -10.58 3.05
C PHE A 73 -3.00 -9.73 3.63
N PHE A 74 -3.05 -8.48 3.25
CA PHE A 74 -4.08 -7.52 3.61
C PHE A 74 -4.71 -6.95 2.35
N LEU A 75 -5.91 -6.41 2.47
CA LEU A 75 -6.69 -5.94 1.33
C LEU A 75 -6.94 -4.44 1.41
N GLY A 76 -6.80 -3.74 0.31
CA GLY A 76 -7.50 -2.50 0.06
C GLY A 76 -8.81 -2.80 -0.68
N THR A 77 -9.78 -1.92 -0.62
CA THR A 77 -11.00 -2.07 -1.42
C THR A 77 -10.82 -1.49 -2.82
N GLY A 78 -10.19 -0.33 -2.91
CA GLY A 78 -9.98 0.35 -4.19
C GLY A 78 -11.29 0.66 -4.93
N CYS A 79 -12.38 0.92 -4.19
CA CYS A 79 -13.70 1.23 -4.72
C CYS A 79 -14.11 2.64 -4.33
N ASN A 80 -14.82 3.35 -5.22
CA ASN A 80 -15.44 4.65 -4.91
C ASN A 80 -16.86 4.49 -4.36
N SER A 81 -17.61 3.53 -4.87
CA SER A 81 -18.98 3.27 -4.45
C SER A 81 -19.02 2.69 -3.02
N LEU A 82 -19.89 3.22 -2.17
CA LEU A 82 -20.15 2.70 -0.84
C LEU A 82 -20.59 1.23 -0.91
N ASN A 83 -21.52 0.92 -1.80
CA ASN A 83 -22.08 -0.43 -1.94
C ASN A 83 -21.03 -1.43 -2.45
N GLU A 84 -20.15 -1.04 -3.38
CA GLU A 84 -19.06 -1.89 -3.84
C GLU A 84 -18.02 -2.15 -2.74
N ASN A 85 -17.72 -1.14 -1.89
CA ASN A 85 -16.89 -1.36 -0.71
C ASN A 85 -17.51 -2.41 0.22
N ILE A 86 -18.81 -2.25 0.52
CA ILE A 86 -19.55 -3.16 1.42
C ILE A 86 -19.60 -4.58 0.82
N ASP A 87 -19.89 -4.72 -0.46
CA ASP A 87 -19.97 -6.00 -1.15
C ASP A 87 -18.63 -6.74 -1.16
N LEU A 88 -17.56 -6.05 -1.53
CA LEU A 88 -16.22 -6.64 -1.53
C LEU A 88 -15.74 -7.02 -0.11
N ILE A 89 -16.02 -6.18 0.88
CA ILE A 89 -15.69 -6.44 2.28
C ILE A 89 -16.44 -7.67 2.79
N LYS A 90 -17.77 -7.75 2.57
CA LYS A 90 -18.58 -8.92 2.97
C LYS A 90 -18.05 -10.20 2.34
N TYR A 91 -17.78 -10.17 1.04
CA TYR A 91 -17.19 -11.32 0.34
C TYR A 91 -15.83 -11.72 0.94
N ALA A 92 -14.94 -10.76 1.18
CA ALA A 92 -13.64 -11.04 1.79
C ALA A 92 -13.76 -11.60 3.22
N MET A 93 -14.79 -11.19 3.96
CA MET A 93 -15.07 -11.71 5.32
C MET A 93 -15.47 -13.18 5.32
N GLU A 94 -16.09 -13.71 4.27
CA GLU A 94 -16.40 -15.14 4.11
C GLU A 94 -15.11 -15.98 4.10
N TYR A 95 -14.01 -15.40 3.63
CA TYR A 95 -12.66 -15.98 3.63
C TYR A 95 -11.81 -15.52 4.81
N ASP A 96 -12.43 -14.99 5.88
CA ASP A 96 -11.74 -14.53 7.09
C ASP A 96 -10.78 -13.34 6.92
N PHE A 97 -10.83 -12.56 5.87
CA PHE A 97 -10.13 -11.28 5.83
C PHE A 97 -10.88 -10.26 6.68
N ARG A 98 -10.16 -9.57 7.56
CA ARG A 98 -10.76 -8.62 8.52
C ARG A 98 -10.10 -7.24 8.51
N VAL A 99 -8.91 -7.10 7.92
CA VAL A 99 -8.16 -5.83 7.89
C VAL A 99 -8.20 -5.26 6.49
N PHE A 100 -8.70 -4.03 6.38
CA PHE A 100 -8.88 -3.35 5.10
C PHE A 100 -8.22 -1.95 5.12
N LEU A 101 -7.53 -1.60 4.03
CA LEU A 101 -7.05 -0.26 3.74
C LEU A 101 -8.10 0.45 2.88
N ILE A 102 -8.74 1.50 3.40
CA ILE A 102 -9.85 2.16 2.72
C ILE A 102 -9.55 3.65 2.57
N MET A 103 -9.61 4.14 1.34
CA MET A 103 -9.51 5.55 0.98
C MET A 103 -10.92 6.13 0.85
N PRO A 104 -11.16 7.40 1.23
CA PRO A 104 -12.41 8.07 0.89
C PRO A 104 -12.65 8.05 -0.62
N PRO A 105 -13.92 8.09 -1.08
CA PRO A 105 -14.23 8.14 -2.49
C PRO A 105 -13.48 9.27 -3.20
N ALA A 106 -12.88 8.95 -4.35
CA ALA A 106 -12.21 9.91 -5.22
C ALA A 106 -13.22 10.53 -6.22
N TYR A 107 -12.79 11.45 -7.06
CA TYR A 107 -13.54 12.12 -8.11
C TYR A 107 -14.29 13.37 -7.62
N TYR A 108 -15.26 13.25 -6.69
CA TYR A 108 -15.94 14.42 -6.12
C TYR A 108 -15.00 15.14 -5.15
N LYS A 109 -14.88 16.46 -5.31
CA LYS A 109 -13.99 17.32 -4.51
C LYS A 109 -14.83 18.14 -3.52
N GLY A 110 -14.15 18.70 -2.51
CA GLY A 110 -14.84 19.51 -1.49
C GLY A 110 -15.68 18.67 -0.52
N ASN A 111 -15.34 17.40 -0.36
CA ASN A 111 -16.00 16.55 0.63
C ASN A 111 -15.78 17.11 2.03
N THR A 112 -16.85 17.15 2.84
CA THR A 112 -16.80 17.54 4.25
C THR A 112 -16.35 16.37 5.13
N ASP A 113 -15.85 16.68 6.33
CA ASP A 113 -15.54 15.67 7.34
C ASP A 113 -16.78 14.81 7.65
N GLU A 114 -17.97 15.43 7.78
CA GLU A 114 -19.24 14.74 8.02
C GLU A 114 -19.53 13.69 6.95
N GLY A 115 -19.48 14.06 5.67
CA GLY A 115 -19.74 13.14 4.57
C GLY A 115 -18.75 11.97 4.52
N VAL A 116 -17.48 12.23 4.85
CA VAL A 116 -16.46 11.19 4.93
C VAL A 116 -16.68 10.30 6.16
N LEU A 117 -17.05 10.86 7.31
CA LEU A 117 -17.42 10.06 8.49
C LEU A 117 -18.61 9.14 8.20
N ASP A 118 -19.64 9.64 7.52
CA ASP A 118 -20.81 8.85 7.13
C ASP A 118 -20.46 7.71 6.19
N PHE A 119 -19.54 7.92 5.25
CA PHE A 119 -19.04 6.85 4.39
C PHE A 119 -18.44 5.70 5.21
N TYR A 120 -17.53 5.99 6.14
CA TYR A 120 -16.94 4.95 7.00
C TYR A 120 -17.96 4.33 7.95
N ALA A 121 -18.86 5.14 8.52
CA ALA A 121 -19.94 4.65 9.37
C ALA A 121 -20.87 3.69 8.62
N GLY A 122 -21.22 3.97 7.38
CA GLY A 122 -22.01 3.09 6.51
C GLY A 122 -21.36 1.73 6.31
N ILE A 123 -20.05 1.70 6.04
CA ILE A 123 -19.27 0.45 5.91
C ILE A 123 -19.27 -0.32 7.24
N ILE A 124 -18.92 0.35 8.34
CA ILE A 124 -18.74 -0.30 9.65
C ILE A 124 -20.07 -0.85 10.20
N ARG A 125 -21.16 -0.09 10.10
CA ARG A 125 -22.49 -0.56 10.54
C ARG A 125 -22.94 -1.81 9.80
N THR A 126 -22.54 -1.94 8.52
CA THR A 126 -22.90 -3.09 7.68
C THR A 126 -21.96 -4.28 7.89
N ALA A 127 -20.70 -4.04 8.28
CA ALA A 127 -19.68 -5.04 8.51
C ALA A 127 -18.94 -4.78 9.84
N PRO A 128 -19.58 -4.95 11.02
CA PRO A 128 -19.05 -4.46 12.30
C PRO A 128 -17.80 -5.19 12.82
N LYS A 129 -17.44 -6.33 12.23
CA LYS A 129 -16.26 -7.12 12.67
C LYS A 129 -14.96 -6.79 11.91
N ILE A 130 -14.98 -5.80 11.05
CA ILE A 130 -13.78 -5.39 10.28
C ILE A 130 -12.88 -4.46 11.08
N LYS A 131 -11.63 -4.39 10.64
CA LYS A 131 -10.63 -3.44 11.10
C LYS A 131 -10.18 -2.59 9.91
N ILE A 132 -10.20 -1.29 10.04
CA ILE A 132 -9.90 -0.35 8.96
C ILE A 132 -8.60 0.38 9.28
N ILE A 133 -7.71 0.41 8.31
CA ILE A 133 -6.63 1.37 8.19
C ILE A 133 -7.15 2.49 7.26
N LEU A 134 -7.35 3.68 7.79
CA LEU A 134 -7.73 4.84 6.98
C LEU A 134 -6.62 5.13 5.96
N TYR A 135 -6.98 5.51 4.74
CA TYR A 135 -5.99 5.89 3.74
C TYR A 135 -6.11 7.39 3.44
N ASN A 136 -5.22 8.16 4.04
CA ASN A 136 -5.10 9.59 3.83
C ASN A 136 -4.19 9.89 2.64
N PHE A 137 -4.78 10.24 1.50
CA PHE A 137 -4.05 10.64 0.30
C PHE A 137 -4.83 11.68 -0.52
N GLU A 138 -4.72 12.93 -0.13
CA GLU A 138 -5.42 14.06 -0.72
C GLU A 138 -5.27 14.16 -2.24
N LYS A 139 -4.05 13.94 -2.76
CA LYS A 139 -3.78 13.99 -4.21
C LYS A 139 -4.65 13.03 -5.03
N LEU A 140 -5.09 11.92 -4.46
CA LEU A 140 -5.94 10.94 -5.15
C LEU A 140 -7.42 11.12 -4.80
N SER A 141 -7.75 11.19 -3.51
CA SER A 141 -9.15 11.29 -3.07
C SER A 141 -9.74 12.69 -3.22
N GLY A 142 -8.89 13.74 -3.18
CA GLY A 142 -9.34 15.11 -3.09
C GLY A 142 -9.83 15.53 -1.68
N TYR A 143 -9.64 14.64 -0.69
CA TYR A 143 -9.94 14.88 0.71
C TYR A 143 -8.69 14.60 1.56
N LYS A 144 -8.39 15.51 2.49
CA LYS A 144 -7.31 15.38 3.46
C LYS A 144 -7.91 15.21 4.85
N PHE A 145 -7.67 14.08 5.49
CA PHE A 145 -8.09 13.91 6.87
C PHE A 145 -7.46 14.96 7.79
N SER A 146 -8.30 15.64 8.55
CA SER A 146 -7.86 16.40 9.72
C SER A 146 -7.59 15.48 10.90
N SER A 147 -6.79 15.94 11.87
CA SER A 147 -6.60 15.20 13.14
C SER A 147 -7.92 15.03 13.89
N GLU A 148 -8.82 16.00 13.78
CA GLU A 148 -10.15 15.96 14.38
C GLU A 148 -11.04 14.88 13.75
N ALA A 149 -11.10 14.82 12.42
CA ALA A 149 -11.86 13.78 11.70
C ALA A 149 -11.40 12.37 12.08
N VAL A 150 -10.07 12.13 12.11
CA VAL A 150 -9.53 10.82 12.53
C VAL A 150 -9.88 10.52 13.99
N THR A 151 -9.71 11.48 14.89
CA THR A 151 -10.03 11.32 16.32
C THR A 151 -11.51 11.02 16.52
N THR A 152 -12.39 11.68 15.78
CA THR A 152 -13.85 11.44 15.82
C THR A 152 -14.19 10.03 15.35
N LEU A 153 -13.61 9.57 14.21
CA LEU A 153 -13.80 8.21 13.74
C LEU A 153 -13.35 7.16 14.77
N VAL A 154 -12.18 7.36 15.40
CA VAL A 154 -11.67 6.46 16.43
C VAL A 154 -12.58 6.45 17.67
N LYS A 155 -13.12 7.61 18.09
CA LYS A 155 -14.07 7.68 19.21
C LYS A 155 -15.39 6.97 18.92
N LEU A 156 -15.93 7.13 17.70
CA LEU A 156 -17.17 6.48 17.29
C LEU A 156 -17.03 4.98 17.05
N PHE A 157 -15.87 4.54 16.53
CA PHE A 157 -15.64 3.17 16.12
C PHE A 157 -14.27 2.65 16.62
N PRO A 158 -14.02 2.62 17.94
CA PRO A 158 -12.71 2.31 18.51
C PRO A 158 -12.22 0.89 18.20
N GLU A 159 -13.14 -0.03 17.98
CA GLU A 159 -12.84 -1.41 17.63
C GLU A 159 -12.56 -1.60 16.13
N ASN A 160 -12.98 -0.64 15.29
CA ASN A 160 -12.90 -0.78 13.84
C ASN A 160 -11.78 0.07 13.23
N ILE A 161 -11.63 1.32 13.65
CA ILE A 161 -10.61 2.24 13.13
C ILE A 161 -9.31 2.03 13.90
N ILE A 162 -8.42 1.21 13.35
CA ILE A 162 -7.22 0.76 14.04
C ILE A 162 -5.93 1.46 13.60
N GLY A 163 -5.98 2.29 12.57
CA GLY A 163 -4.79 2.98 12.08
C GLY A 163 -5.05 3.85 10.86
N CYS A 164 -3.96 4.47 10.40
CA CYS A 164 -3.95 5.30 9.20
C CYS A 164 -2.67 5.08 8.40
N LYS A 165 -2.81 4.94 7.08
CA LYS A 165 -1.72 5.16 6.11
C LYS A 165 -1.77 6.62 5.71
N ASP A 166 -0.75 7.38 6.08
CA ASP A 166 -0.67 8.82 5.80
C ASP A 166 0.27 9.11 4.62
N SER A 167 -0.31 9.27 3.44
CA SER A 167 0.40 9.69 2.22
C SER A 167 0.25 11.19 1.93
N SER A 168 -0.53 11.93 2.71
CA SER A 168 -0.60 13.39 2.70
C SER A 168 0.41 14.02 3.66
N TYR A 169 1.00 13.22 4.54
CA TYR A 169 2.06 13.58 5.49
C TYR A 169 1.70 14.69 6.49
N ASN A 170 0.42 14.89 6.75
CA ASN A 170 -0.06 15.89 7.72
C ASN A 170 -0.45 15.31 9.08
N LEU A 171 -0.48 13.99 9.22
CA LEU A 171 -0.92 13.31 10.44
C LEU A 171 0.23 12.58 11.17
N PHE A 172 1.15 11.95 10.46
CA PHE A 172 2.11 11.01 11.05
C PHE A 172 3.07 11.68 12.07
N GLU A 173 3.32 12.98 11.93
CA GLU A 173 4.18 13.74 12.86
C GLU A 173 3.40 14.18 14.12
N THR A 174 2.14 14.51 13.98
CA THR A 174 1.37 15.23 15.01
C THR A 174 0.30 14.40 15.69
N LEU A 175 -0.38 13.50 14.95
CA LEU A 175 -1.49 12.72 15.50
C LEU A 175 -0.98 11.58 16.39
N LYS A 176 -1.30 11.65 17.68
CA LYS A 176 -0.96 10.62 18.67
C LYS A 176 -2.23 10.07 19.31
N LEU A 177 -2.59 8.85 18.95
CA LEU A 177 -3.75 8.15 19.52
C LEU A 177 -3.30 6.82 20.14
N LYS A 178 -3.88 6.48 21.27
CA LYS A 178 -3.60 5.21 21.95
C LYS A 178 -4.12 4.03 21.11
N ASN A 179 -3.34 2.96 21.01
CA ASN A 179 -3.68 1.74 20.26
C ASN A 179 -3.98 1.98 18.78
N PHE A 180 -3.38 2.99 18.17
CA PHE A 180 -3.58 3.37 16.79
C PHE A 180 -2.30 3.19 15.98
N LEU A 181 -2.39 2.51 14.84
CA LEU A 181 -1.24 2.21 13.99
C LEU A 181 -1.07 3.31 12.95
N MET A 182 -0.03 4.12 13.05
CA MET A 182 0.30 5.14 12.06
C MET A 182 1.38 4.63 11.12
N PHE A 183 1.12 4.74 9.80
CA PHE A 183 2.05 4.35 8.75
C PHE A 183 2.25 5.50 7.74
N PRO A 184 3.38 6.20 7.73
CA PRO A 184 3.75 7.03 6.58
C PRO A 184 3.64 6.28 5.26
N GLY A 185 3.14 6.96 4.21
CA GLY A 185 2.95 6.39 2.88
C GLY A 185 4.21 6.30 2.03
N SER A 186 5.38 6.61 2.59
CA SER A 186 6.68 6.57 1.93
C SER A 186 7.74 6.01 2.86
N GLU A 187 8.57 5.10 2.35
CA GLU A 187 9.72 4.59 3.09
C GLU A 187 10.81 5.63 3.32
N ALA A 188 10.86 6.72 2.55
CA ALA A 188 11.72 7.87 2.87
C ALA A 188 11.35 8.54 4.20
N LYS A 189 10.15 8.29 4.70
CA LYS A 189 9.68 8.76 6.02
C LYS A 189 9.74 7.67 7.09
N LEU A 190 10.30 6.49 6.79
CA LEU A 190 10.29 5.34 7.69
C LEU A 190 11.01 5.64 9.00
N LEU A 191 12.28 5.99 8.95
CA LEU A 191 13.08 6.25 10.16
C LEU A 191 12.50 7.39 10.99
N LYS A 192 12.24 8.54 10.37
CA LYS A 192 11.60 9.68 11.06
C LYS A 192 10.25 9.28 11.69
N GLY A 193 9.45 8.51 10.97
CA GLY A 193 8.18 8.00 11.49
C GLY A 193 8.37 7.12 12.72
N LEU A 194 9.32 6.20 12.69
CA LEU A 194 9.63 5.31 13.82
C LEU A 194 10.08 6.10 15.05
N GLU A 195 10.97 7.08 14.88
CA GLU A 195 11.43 8.00 15.93
C GLU A 195 10.27 8.78 16.57
N LEU A 196 9.24 9.10 15.78
CA LEU A 196 8.03 9.76 16.24
C LEU A 196 6.96 8.79 16.76
N GLY A 197 7.26 7.48 16.84
CA GLY A 197 6.37 6.46 17.38
C GLY A 197 5.37 5.88 16.36
N CYS A 198 5.56 6.09 15.06
CA CYS A 198 4.80 5.41 14.02
C CYS A 198 5.06 3.90 14.01
N SER A 199 4.20 3.17 13.36
CA SER A 199 4.20 1.70 13.36
C SER A 199 5.04 1.07 12.23
N GLY A 200 5.70 1.88 11.42
CA GLY A 200 6.44 1.47 10.23
C GLY A 200 5.98 2.24 9.00
N CYS A 201 5.92 1.62 7.83
CA CYS A 201 5.37 2.26 6.62
C CYS A 201 4.55 1.29 5.76
N ILE A 202 3.64 1.86 4.95
CA ILE A 202 2.96 1.15 3.85
C ILE A 202 3.25 1.93 2.57
N SER A 203 4.17 1.44 1.73
CA SER A 203 4.69 2.23 0.62
C SER A 203 4.63 1.52 -0.73
N ALA A 204 4.69 2.32 -1.80
CA ALA A 204 4.73 1.83 -3.17
C ALA A 204 6.13 1.29 -3.53
N VAL A 205 7.20 2.02 -3.21
CA VAL A 205 8.55 1.66 -3.67
C VAL A 205 9.15 0.53 -2.83
N THR A 206 8.54 0.17 -1.69
CA THR A 206 8.86 -1.08 -0.97
C THR A 206 8.62 -2.35 -1.80
N ASN A 207 7.93 -2.28 -2.94
CA ASN A 207 7.91 -3.36 -3.93
C ASN A 207 9.32 -3.68 -4.52
N VAL A 208 10.26 -2.76 -4.42
CA VAL A 208 11.66 -2.93 -4.87
C VAL A 208 12.68 -2.68 -3.76
N THR A 209 12.37 -1.85 -2.76
CA THR A 209 13.28 -1.51 -1.64
C THR A 209 13.05 -2.38 -0.40
N HIS A 210 12.35 -3.51 -0.53
CA HIS A 210 11.91 -4.38 0.58
C HIS A 210 13.02 -4.69 1.60
N SER A 211 14.19 -5.16 1.18
CA SER A 211 15.31 -5.47 2.07
C SER A 211 15.96 -4.23 2.69
N LEU A 212 16.10 -3.13 1.93
CA LEU A 212 16.60 -1.87 2.48
C LEU A 212 15.67 -1.31 3.56
N ALA A 213 14.36 -1.24 3.25
CA ALA A 213 13.38 -0.75 4.20
C ALA A 213 13.26 -1.66 5.43
N ARG A 214 13.40 -2.98 5.24
CA ARG A 214 13.47 -3.94 6.34
C ARG A 214 14.70 -3.70 7.22
N GLN A 215 15.86 -3.48 6.64
CA GLN A 215 17.10 -3.23 7.40
C GLN A 215 16.98 -1.96 8.25
N VAL A 216 16.45 -0.86 7.67
CA VAL A 216 16.22 0.38 8.42
C VAL A 216 15.27 0.16 9.60
N PHE A 217 14.21 -0.63 9.39
CA PHE A 217 13.26 -0.95 10.46
C PHE A 217 13.91 -1.79 11.57
N ASP A 218 14.64 -2.85 11.21
CA ASP A 218 15.29 -3.73 12.18
C ASP A 218 16.40 -3.00 12.95
N ASP A 219 17.22 -2.19 12.28
CA ASP A 219 18.26 -1.40 12.92
C ASP A 219 17.66 -0.43 13.95
N PHE A 220 16.48 0.15 13.67
CA PHE A 220 15.76 0.98 14.63
C PHE A 220 15.24 0.18 15.83
N GLU A 221 14.54 -0.93 15.59
CA GLU A 221 13.99 -1.78 16.66
C GLU A 221 15.10 -2.37 17.54
N ASP A 222 16.24 -2.75 16.95
CA ASP A 222 17.41 -3.29 17.63
C ASP A 222 18.33 -2.19 18.24
N ARG A 223 18.00 -0.91 18.07
CA ARG A 223 18.82 0.25 18.50
C ARG A 223 20.24 0.25 17.92
N LYS A 224 20.37 -0.22 16.68
CA LYS A 224 21.63 -0.21 15.92
C LYS A 224 21.82 1.09 15.13
N ASN A 225 23.06 1.35 14.72
CA ASN A 225 23.37 2.47 13.83
C ASN A 225 22.68 2.29 12.47
N GLN A 226 22.06 3.35 11.98
CA GLN A 226 21.41 3.37 10.67
C GLN A 226 22.44 3.45 9.55
N THR A 227 22.59 2.38 8.79
CA THR A 227 23.55 2.31 7.66
C THR A 227 22.91 2.35 6.30
N LYS A 228 21.58 2.20 6.21
CA LYS A 228 20.82 2.05 4.96
C LYS A 228 19.77 3.14 4.74
N ASN A 229 19.49 3.99 5.72
CA ASN A 229 18.43 4.98 5.62
C ASN A 229 18.68 5.98 4.48
N ASP A 230 19.89 6.51 4.34
CA ASP A 230 20.20 7.49 3.28
C ASP A 230 20.07 6.87 1.88
N GLN A 231 20.52 5.63 1.71
CA GLN A 231 20.32 4.89 0.45
C GLN A 231 18.83 4.65 0.18
N LEU A 232 18.05 4.29 1.20
CA LEU A 232 16.61 4.08 1.09
C LEU A 232 15.88 5.35 0.64
N ILE A 233 16.22 6.49 1.25
CA ILE A 233 15.68 7.80 0.88
C ILE A 233 16.04 8.15 -0.57
N ALA A 234 17.32 8.06 -0.94
CA ALA A 234 17.79 8.41 -2.28
C ALA A 234 17.16 7.55 -3.38
N VAL A 235 16.99 6.24 -3.13
CA VAL A 235 16.29 5.34 -4.06
C VAL A 235 14.82 5.74 -4.18
N ARG A 236 14.14 6.01 -3.07
CA ARG A 236 12.74 6.47 -3.09
C ARG A 236 12.59 7.77 -3.86
N GLU A 237 13.41 8.77 -3.61
CA GLU A 237 13.37 10.08 -4.28
C GLU A 237 13.66 9.95 -5.77
N THR A 238 14.46 8.98 -6.19
CA THR A 238 14.68 8.67 -7.61
C THR A 238 13.39 8.21 -8.29
N PHE A 239 12.60 7.34 -7.64
CA PHE A 239 11.30 6.91 -8.16
C PHE A 239 10.25 8.04 -8.13
N ASP A 240 10.29 8.92 -7.14
CA ASP A 240 9.34 10.05 -6.99
C ASP A 240 9.43 11.08 -8.15
N GLN A 241 10.50 11.05 -8.95
CA GLN A 241 10.63 11.89 -10.14
C GLN A 241 9.72 11.46 -11.30
N TYR A 242 9.05 10.31 -11.19
CA TYR A 242 8.21 9.72 -12.21
C TYR A 242 6.81 9.38 -11.65
N ASN A 243 5.87 9.02 -12.54
CA ASN A 243 4.68 8.31 -12.07
C ASN A 243 5.14 6.98 -11.42
N LEU A 244 4.88 6.80 -10.14
CA LEU A 244 5.40 5.67 -9.36
C LEU A 244 5.02 4.31 -9.93
N ILE A 245 3.76 4.15 -10.39
CA ILE A 245 3.29 2.89 -10.96
C ILE A 245 4.05 2.60 -12.25
N SER A 246 4.11 3.59 -13.15
CA SER A 246 4.85 3.50 -14.41
C SER A 246 6.33 3.16 -14.18
N ALA A 247 6.98 3.81 -13.23
CA ALA A 247 8.39 3.60 -12.91
C ALA A 247 8.65 2.20 -12.33
N LEU A 248 7.82 1.74 -11.40
CA LEU A 248 7.94 0.41 -10.79
C LEU A 248 7.74 -0.70 -11.82
N HIS A 249 6.70 -0.61 -12.64
CA HIS A 249 6.45 -1.56 -13.71
C HIS A 249 7.59 -1.55 -14.75
N SER A 250 8.03 -0.37 -15.20
CA SER A 250 9.17 -0.24 -16.12
C SER A 250 10.46 -0.80 -15.55
N PHE A 251 10.72 -0.63 -14.25
CA PHE A 251 11.91 -1.17 -13.61
C PHE A 251 11.87 -2.70 -13.48
N HIS A 252 10.74 -3.26 -13.07
CA HIS A 252 10.56 -4.71 -13.01
C HIS A 252 10.60 -5.36 -14.40
N SER A 253 10.08 -4.68 -15.44
CA SER A 253 10.06 -5.21 -16.81
C SER A 253 11.44 -5.44 -17.43
N LEU A 254 12.50 -4.91 -16.84
CA LEU A 254 13.89 -5.20 -17.23
C LEU A 254 14.28 -6.67 -16.98
N LYS A 255 13.61 -7.34 -16.03
CA LYS A 255 13.87 -8.73 -15.68
C LYS A 255 12.73 -9.67 -16.03
N ASP A 256 11.51 -9.16 -16.06
CA ASP A 256 10.31 -9.96 -16.31
C ASP A 256 9.32 -9.16 -17.17
N GLN A 257 9.10 -9.63 -18.40
CA GLN A 257 8.25 -8.97 -19.40
C GLN A 257 6.78 -8.85 -18.95
N ASN A 258 6.30 -9.71 -18.05
CA ASN A 258 4.93 -9.64 -17.52
C ASN A 258 4.61 -8.28 -16.87
N TYR A 259 5.63 -7.57 -16.35
CA TYR A 259 5.45 -6.23 -15.80
C TYR A 259 5.22 -5.14 -16.85
N LYS A 260 5.31 -5.45 -18.14
CA LYS A 260 4.96 -4.48 -19.21
C LYS A 260 3.46 -4.23 -19.32
N ASN A 261 2.65 -5.11 -18.78
CA ASN A 261 1.20 -4.99 -18.82
C ASN A 261 0.71 -4.09 -17.68
N ILE A 262 0.19 -2.91 -18.02
CA ILE A 262 -0.47 -1.99 -17.09
C ILE A 262 -1.79 -1.50 -17.69
N LEU A 263 -2.71 -1.06 -16.82
CA LEU A 263 -4.03 -0.60 -17.25
C LEU A 263 -3.98 0.86 -17.73
N PRO A 264 -4.62 1.18 -18.87
CA PRO A 264 -4.83 2.57 -19.24
C PRO A 264 -5.70 3.29 -18.19
N PRO A 265 -5.54 4.60 -17.97
CA PRO A 265 -4.70 5.53 -18.74
C PRO A 265 -3.21 5.54 -18.34
N LEU A 266 -2.77 4.63 -17.48
CA LEU A 266 -1.36 4.51 -17.14
C LEU A 266 -0.54 3.97 -18.31
N THR A 267 0.70 4.43 -18.42
CA THR A 267 1.65 3.98 -19.43
C THR A 267 2.99 3.64 -18.78
N LEU A 268 3.77 2.78 -19.39
CA LEU A 268 5.17 2.59 -18.99
C LEU A 268 5.97 3.88 -19.22
N LEU A 269 7.11 3.99 -18.60
CA LEU A 269 8.07 5.02 -18.94
C LEU A 269 8.53 4.84 -20.40
N SER A 270 8.80 5.95 -21.08
CA SER A 270 9.50 5.89 -22.36
C SER A 270 10.89 5.26 -22.17
N GLU A 271 11.45 4.69 -23.24
CA GLU A 271 12.76 4.03 -23.21
C GLU A 271 13.86 4.94 -22.61
N ASN A 272 13.86 6.21 -23.00
CA ASN A 272 14.83 7.19 -22.48
C ASN A 272 14.67 7.41 -20.97
N LYS A 273 13.43 7.56 -20.48
CA LYS A 273 13.16 7.72 -19.04
C LYS A 273 13.48 6.45 -18.25
N GLN A 274 13.25 5.28 -18.84
CA GLN A 274 13.62 4.01 -18.20
C GLN A 274 15.15 3.89 -18.10
N LYS A 275 15.91 4.21 -19.14
CA LYS A 275 17.38 4.25 -19.13
C LYS A 275 17.91 5.26 -18.10
N GLU A 276 17.28 6.42 -18.00
CA GLU A 276 17.63 7.45 -17.01
C GLU A 276 17.41 6.96 -15.57
N LEU A 277 16.24 6.36 -15.28
CA LEU A 277 15.92 5.75 -14.00
C LEU A 277 16.98 4.71 -13.60
N VAL A 278 17.29 3.79 -14.51
CA VAL A 278 18.30 2.73 -14.27
C VAL A 278 19.69 3.34 -14.00
N LYS A 279 20.10 4.33 -14.76
CA LYS A 279 21.39 5.01 -14.56
C LYS A 279 21.47 5.65 -13.17
N LYS A 280 20.42 6.36 -12.73
CA LYS A 280 20.35 6.96 -11.40
C LYS A 280 20.41 5.90 -10.28
N LEU A 281 19.65 4.82 -10.41
CA LEU A 281 19.64 3.73 -9.42
C LEU A 281 20.98 2.99 -9.35
N ASN A 282 21.64 2.76 -10.49
CA ASN A 282 23.00 2.19 -10.52
C ASN A 282 24.02 3.10 -9.82
N GLY A 283 23.91 4.43 -9.97
CA GLY A 283 24.73 5.41 -9.23
C GLY A 283 24.55 5.28 -7.71
N LEU A 284 23.38 4.89 -7.24
CA LEU A 284 23.08 4.59 -5.83
C LEU A 284 23.45 3.15 -5.41
N LYS A 285 24.10 2.38 -6.30
CA LYS A 285 24.40 0.95 -6.09
C LYS A 285 23.15 0.12 -5.76
N PHE A 286 22.01 0.51 -6.35
CA PHE A 286 20.75 -0.17 -6.18
C PHE A 286 20.36 -0.93 -7.46
N THR A 287 20.14 -2.22 -7.32
CA THR A 287 19.68 -3.11 -8.39
C THR A 287 18.51 -3.95 -7.87
N LEU A 288 17.67 -4.43 -8.79
CA LEU A 288 16.65 -5.42 -8.42
C LEU A 288 17.34 -6.66 -7.83
N GLU A 289 16.93 -7.03 -6.63
CA GLU A 289 17.36 -8.32 -6.05
C GLU A 289 16.88 -9.48 -6.92
N LYS A 290 17.68 -10.53 -6.99
CA LYS A 290 17.25 -11.77 -7.64
C LYS A 290 16.10 -12.37 -6.83
N ASN A 291 15.07 -12.85 -7.54
CA ASN A 291 14.00 -13.62 -6.91
C ASN A 291 14.62 -14.78 -6.13
N LYS A 292 14.44 -14.80 -4.81
CA LYS A 292 14.80 -15.98 -4.02
C LYS A 292 13.85 -17.09 -4.45
N ALA A 293 14.39 -18.14 -5.04
CA ALA A 293 13.62 -19.29 -5.48
C ALA A 293 12.67 -19.79 -4.38
N ALA A 294 11.50 -20.24 -4.82
CA ALA A 294 10.41 -20.67 -3.95
C ALA A 294 10.77 -21.87 -3.07
#